data_dc6baa19b40e0878e90040aac1eb1e0e
#
_entry.id   dc6baa19b40e0878e90040aac1eb1e0e
#
_cell.length_a   1.000
_cell.length_b   1.000
_cell.length_c   1.000
_cell.angle_alpha   90.00
_cell.angle_beta   90.00
_cell.angle_gamma   90.00
#
_symmetry.space_group_name_H-M   'P 1'
#
loop_
_entity.id
_entity.type
_entity.pdbx_description
1 polymer ?
#
loop_
_entity_poly.entity_id
_entity_poly.type
_entity_poly.pdbx_seq_one_letter_code
_entity_poly.pdbx_strand_id
1 'polypeptide(L)'
;TDTVNAVFCTHPDSDHIGGLPSLLRNYRVDTVMTNGQTGDTETSRLFEQLAQEKAKTRLTVAEGTEILFPTTAKLSFLYPLTTIPADSPIETNEGSLVAKLDFFDTSFLFTGDLPHEEEAIANIEPVDILKVAHHGSRFSTSDEFLDLLKPKEAVVSVGENSYGHPHPDVLMNLK
;
A
#
# COMPACT_ATOMS: atom_id res chain seq x y z
N THR A 1 -23.57 -6.12 -1.25
CA THR A 1 -22.91 -5.91 -2.57
C THR A 1 -21.96 -7.06 -2.81
N ASP A 2 -22.12 -7.78 -3.92
CA ASP A 2 -21.28 -8.94 -4.26
C ASP A 2 -20.10 -8.55 -5.18
N THR A 3 -19.86 -7.24 -5.32
CA THR A 3 -18.85 -6.70 -6.22
C THR A 3 -17.93 -5.72 -5.48
N VAL A 4 -16.63 -5.88 -5.69
CA VAL A 4 -15.57 -4.97 -5.30
C VAL A 4 -15.02 -4.34 -6.59
N ASN A 5 -15.10 -3.03 -6.70
CA ASN A 5 -14.72 -2.34 -7.93
C ASN A 5 -13.21 -2.35 -8.15
N ALA A 6 -12.43 -2.17 -7.08
CA ALA A 6 -10.98 -2.17 -7.18
C ALA A 6 -10.34 -2.69 -5.89
N VAL A 7 -9.25 -3.39 -6.04
CA VAL A 7 -8.33 -3.81 -4.97
C VAL A 7 -6.93 -3.42 -5.42
N PHE A 8 -6.16 -2.80 -4.54
CA PHE A 8 -4.72 -2.69 -4.78
C PHE A 8 -3.93 -3.41 -3.68
N CYS A 9 -2.92 -4.14 -4.13
CA CYS A 9 -1.95 -4.83 -3.30
C CYS A 9 -0.69 -3.99 -3.26
N THR A 10 -0.25 -3.55 -2.07
CA THR A 10 0.92 -2.69 -1.94
C THR A 10 2.20 -3.42 -2.32
N HIS A 11 2.37 -4.64 -1.83
CA HIS A 11 3.49 -5.54 -2.11
C HIS A 11 3.10 -7.00 -1.80
N PRO A 12 3.87 -8.01 -2.27
CA PRO A 12 3.42 -9.41 -2.24
C PRO A 12 3.65 -10.16 -0.92
N ASP A 13 3.87 -9.49 0.20
CA ASP A 13 4.08 -10.15 1.49
C ASP A 13 2.79 -10.73 2.07
N SER A 14 2.92 -11.86 2.76
CA SER A 14 1.78 -12.70 3.14
C SER A 14 0.79 -12.02 4.07
N ASP A 15 1.22 -11.12 4.92
CA ASP A 15 0.37 -10.36 5.84
C ASP A 15 -0.40 -9.23 5.13
N HIS A 16 0.02 -8.83 3.93
CA HIS A 16 -0.70 -7.88 3.08
C HIS A 16 -1.64 -8.57 2.08
N ILE A 17 -1.20 -9.68 1.49
CA ILE A 17 -2.01 -10.38 0.49
C ILE A 17 -2.85 -11.54 1.06
N GLY A 18 -2.64 -11.96 2.31
CA GLY A 18 -3.23 -13.17 2.88
C GLY A 18 -4.76 -13.25 2.81
N GLY A 19 -5.43 -12.10 2.90
CA GLY A 19 -6.89 -12.01 2.76
C GLY A 19 -7.39 -11.97 1.32
N LEU A 20 -6.56 -11.58 0.36
CA LEU A 20 -6.96 -11.33 -1.03
C LEU A 20 -7.41 -12.59 -1.79
N PRO A 21 -6.80 -13.79 -1.62
CA PRO A 21 -7.32 -15.02 -2.19
C PRO A 21 -8.76 -15.32 -1.75
N SER A 22 -9.10 -15.09 -0.50
CA SER A 22 -10.47 -15.28 0.00
C SER A 22 -11.43 -14.26 -0.60
N LEU A 23 -11.01 -13.01 -0.72
CA LEU A 23 -11.79 -11.96 -1.36
C LEU A 23 -12.07 -12.30 -2.82
N LEU A 24 -11.06 -12.70 -3.60
CA LEU A 24 -11.20 -13.08 -5.01
C LEU A 24 -12.07 -14.32 -5.24
N ARG A 25 -12.16 -15.24 -4.26
CA ARG A 25 -13.04 -16.40 -4.34
C ARG A 25 -14.51 -16.07 -4.08
N ASN A 26 -14.76 -15.12 -3.19
CA ASN A 26 -16.10 -14.88 -2.65
C ASN A 26 -16.80 -13.66 -3.28
N TYR A 27 -16.06 -12.77 -3.93
CA TYR A 27 -16.58 -11.54 -4.54
C TYR A 27 -16.19 -11.44 -6.01
N ARG A 28 -17.00 -10.73 -6.77
CA ARG A 28 -16.60 -10.26 -8.09
C ARG A 28 -15.67 -9.09 -7.91
N VAL A 29 -14.46 -9.17 -8.46
CA VAL A 29 -13.49 -8.08 -8.43
C VAL A 29 -13.33 -7.54 -9.85
N ASP A 30 -13.65 -6.26 -10.05
CA ASP A 30 -13.50 -5.66 -11.37
C ASP A 30 -12.01 -5.40 -11.67
N THR A 31 -11.27 -4.79 -10.77
CA THR A 31 -9.86 -4.45 -11.03
C THR A 31 -8.95 -4.87 -9.86
N VAL A 32 -7.85 -5.54 -10.18
CA VAL A 32 -6.73 -5.77 -9.26
C VAL A 32 -5.54 -4.96 -9.75
N MET A 33 -4.94 -4.18 -8.85
CA MET A 33 -3.76 -3.36 -9.09
C MET A 33 -2.60 -3.82 -8.23
N THR A 34 -1.41 -3.92 -8.81
CA THR A 34 -0.17 -4.29 -8.12
C THR A 34 0.98 -3.39 -8.58
N ASN A 35 2.10 -3.43 -7.88
CA ASN A 35 3.35 -2.80 -8.32
C ASN A 35 4.05 -3.57 -9.47
N GLY A 36 3.61 -4.81 -9.74
CA GLY A 36 4.18 -5.73 -10.75
C GLY A 36 5.03 -6.85 -10.16
N GLN A 37 5.62 -6.65 -8.98
CA GLN A 37 6.44 -7.65 -8.31
C GLN A 37 5.61 -8.85 -7.83
N THR A 38 6.19 -10.05 -7.89
CA THR A 38 5.61 -11.28 -7.35
C THR A 38 6.44 -11.79 -6.17
N GLY A 39 5.78 -12.37 -5.18
CA GLY A 39 6.45 -13.00 -4.05
C GLY A 39 6.62 -14.51 -4.25
N ASP A 40 7.55 -15.10 -3.50
CA ASP A 40 7.90 -16.52 -3.57
C ASP A 40 7.04 -17.44 -2.69
N THR A 41 6.10 -16.87 -1.92
CA THR A 41 5.25 -17.64 -1.01
C THR A 41 4.13 -18.36 -1.75
N GLU A 42 3.58 -19.42 -1.16
CA GLU A 42 2.40 -20.11 -1.69
C GLU A 42 1.19 -19.15 -1.75
N THR A 43 1.05 -18.26 -0.77
CA THR A 43 0.00 -17.25 -0.75
C THR A 43 0.11 -16.28 -1.93
N SER A 44 1.33 -15.84 -2.26
CA SER A 44 1.56 -14.97 -3.42
C SER A 44 1.20 -15.67 -4.73
N ARG A 45 1.65 -16.91 -4.92
CA ARG A 45 1.30 -17.69 -6.11
C ARG A 45 -0.22 -17.91 -6.26
N LEU A 46 -0.89 -18.20 -5.15
CA LEU A 46 -2.34 -18.35 -5.12
C LEU A 46 -3.07 -17.04 -5.43
N PHE A 47 -2.59 -15.92 -4.91
CA PHE A 47 -3.14 -14.60 -5.22
C PHE A 47 -2.99 -14.29 -6.71
N GLU A 48 -1.80 -14.47 -7.29
CA GLU A 48 -1.55 -14.25 -8.72
C GLU A 48 -2.46 -15.10 -9.61
N GLN A 49 -2.57 -16.39 -9.27
CA GLN A 49 -3.47 -17.31 -10.01
C GLN A 49 -4.92 -16.83 -9.96
N LEU A 50 -5.44 -16.53 -8.76
CA LEU A 50 -6.81 -16.08 -8.59
C LEU A 50 -7.07 -14.70 -9.22
N ALA A 51 -6.11 -13.78 -9.13
CA ALA A 51 -6.21 -12.50 -9.80
C ALA A 51 -6.27 -12.66 -11.33
N GLN A 52 -5.51 -13.61 -11.90
CA GLN A 52 -5.56 -13.93 -13.31
C GLN A 52 -6.91 -14.55 -13.72
N GLU A 53 -7.47 -15.42 -12.88
CA GLU A 53 -8.69 -16.18 -13.20
C GLU A 53 -9.97 -15.38 -12.93
N LYS A 54 -9.99 -14.52 -11.92
CA LYS A 54 -11.20 -13.94 -11.35
C LYS A 54 -11.35 -12.44 -11.54
N ALA A 55 -10.25 -11.69 -11.60
CA ALA A 55 -10.33 -10.25 -11.83
C ALA A 55 -10.69 -9.97 -13.30
N LYS A 56 -11.59 -9.02 -13.52
CA LYS A 56 -11.94 -8.59 -14.87
C LYS A 56 -10.79 -7.85 -15.54
N THR A 57 -10.03 -7.08 -14.76
CA THR A 57 -8.87 -6.30 -15.23
C THR A 57 -7.73 -6.43 -14.23
N ARG A 58 -6.50 -6.55 -14.73
CA ARG A 58 -5.27 -6.47 -13.93
C ARG A 58 -4.45 -5.30 -14.43
N LEU A 59 -3.96 -4.49 -13.53
CA LEU A 59 -3.13 -3.32 -13.82
C LEU A 59 -1.86 -3.37 -12.96
N THR A 60 -0.74 -3.14 -13.60
CA THR A 60 0.49 -2.78 -12.89
C THR A 60 0.54 -1.25 -12.84
N VAL A 61 0.70 -0.71 -11.65
CA VAL A 61 0.64 0.73 -11.38
C VAL A 61 1.95 1.24 -10.77
N ALA A 62 2.22 2.51 -11.01
CA ALA A 62 3.39 3.23 -10.52
C ALA A 62 3.05 4.72 -10.39
N GLU A 63 4.03 5.56 -10.05
CA GLU A 63 3.89 7.02 -10.00
C GLU A 63 3.17 7.56 -11.23
N GLY A 64 2.30 8.53 -11.01
CA GLY A 64 1.50 9.18 -12.04
C GLY A 64 0.25 8.41 -12.47
N THR A 65 0.03 7.17 -11.99
CA THR A 65 -1.25 6.49 -12.20
C THR A 65 -2.32 7.11 -11.32
N GLU A 66 -3.43 7.51 -11.92
CA GLU A 66 -4.58 8.10 -11.21
C GLU A 66 -5.87 7.32 -11.50
N ILE A 67 -6.67 7.10 -10.47
CA ILE A 67 -8.01 6.50 -10.55
C ILE A 67 -9.01 7.55 -10.08
N LEU A 68 -9.90 7.94 -10.97
CA LEU A 68 -11.01 8.83 -10.65
C LEU A 68 -12.26 8.00 -10.40
N PHE A 69 -12.87 8.19 -9.25
CA PHE A 69 -14.14 7.54 -8.93
C PHE A 69 -15.31 8.45 -9.33
N PRO A 70 -16.49 7.90 -9.62
CA PRO A 70 -17.69 8.69 -9.95
C PRO A 70 -18.12 9.67 -8.85
N THR A 71 -17.63 9.46 -7.64
CA THR A 71 -17.71 10.39 -6.50
C THR A 71 -16.54 11.37 -6.57
N THR A 72 -16.47 12.30 -5.61
CA THR A 72 -15.35 13.24 -5.49
C THR A 72 -14.05 12.62 -4.97
N ALA A 73 -13.86 11.32 -5.17
CA ALA A 73 -12.67 10.61 -4.73
C ALA A 73 -11.67 10.44 -5.88
N LYS A 74 -10.40 10.67 -5.58
CA LYS A 74 -9.26 10.43 -6.48
C LYS A 74 -8.19 9.64 -5.74
N LEU A 75 -7.73 8.53 -6.31
CA LEU A 75 -6.59 7.76 -5.83
C LEU A 75 -5.41 8.00 -6.78
N SER A 76 -4.32 8.52 -6.26
CA SER A 76 -3.08 8.78 -6.99
C SER A 76 -1.97 7.90 -6.46
N PHE A 77 -1.28 7.14 -7.32
CA PHE A 77 -0.11 6.38 -6.94
C PHE A 77 1.13 7.26 -7.04
N LEU A 78 1.91 7.31 -5.96
CA LEU A 78 3.08 8.19 -5.80
C LEU A 78 4.40 7.43 -5.86
N TYR A 79 4.36 6.11 -5.62
CA TYR A 79 5.52 5.22 -5.62
C TYR A 79 5.06 3.77 -5.92
N PRO A 80 5.88 2.89 -6.52
CA PRO A 80 7.24 3.15 -7.01
C PRO A 80 7.26 4.09 -8.23
N LEU A 81 8.43 4.67 -8.53
CA LEU A 81 8.58 5.62 -9.65
C LEU A 81 8.31 4.99 -11.02
N THR A 82 8.56 3.68 -11.14
CA THR A 82 8.25 2.87 -12.33
C THR A 82 7.71 1.52 -11.89
N THR A 83 6.99 0.84 -12.77
CA THR A 83 6.52 -0.53 -12.50
C THR A 83 7.69 -1.49 -12.28
N ILE A 84 7.52 -2.41 -11.34
CA ILE A 84 8.56 -3.35 -10.92
C ILE A 84 8.39 -4.64 -11.75
N PRO A 85 9.47 -5.19 -12.35
CA PRO A 85 9.42 -6.51 -12.96
C PRO A 85 9.03 -7.60 -11.95
N ALA A 86 8.32 -8.62 -12.39
CA ALA A 86 7.81 -9.68 -11.53
C ALA A 86 8.93 -10.43 -10.77
N ASP A 87 10.09 -10.58 -11.39
CA ASP A 87 11.28 -11.24 -10.87
C ASP A 87 12.35 -10.26 -10.37
N SER A 88 11.95 -9.04 -10.03
CA SER A 88 12.87 -8.01 -9.53
C SER A 88 13.59 -8.50 -8.26
N PRO A 89 14.91 -8.26 -8.15
CA PRO A 89 15.68 -8.64 -6.97
C PRO A 89 15.52 -7.68 -5.78
N ILE A 90 14.77 -6.59 -5.93
CA ILE A 90 14.54 -5.65 -4.83
C ILE A 90 13.68 -6.32 -3.75
N GLU A 91 13.92 -5.95 -2.51
CA GLU A 91 13.10 -6.41 -1.39
C GLU A 91 11.64 -5.98 -1.57
N THR A 92 10.71 -6.82 -1.13
CA THR A 92 9.28 -6.60 -1.37
C THR A 92 8.76 -5.31 -0.74
N ASN A 93 9.27 -4.96 0.44
CA ASN A 93 8.92 -3.73 1.14
C ASN A 93 9.38 -2.48 0.38
N GLU A 94 10.58 -2.51 -0.22
CA GLU A 94 11.10 -1.41 -1.06
C GLU A 94 10.21 -1.14 -2.28
N GLY A 95 9.48 -2.16 -2.73
CA GLY A 95 8.51 -2.07 -3.83
C GLY A 95 7.11 -1.62 -3.42
N SER A 96 6.86 -1.31 -2.16
CA SER A 96 5.52 -0.97 -1.66
C SER A 96 4.83 0.13 -2.47
N LEU A 97 3.60 -0.10 -2.91
CA LEU A 97 2.79 0.98 -3.48
C LEU A 97 2.48 2.03 -2.41
N VAL A 98 2.82 3.27 -2.72
CA VAL A 98 2.34 4.42 -1.94
C VAL A 98 1.23 5.10 -2.72
N ALA A 99 0.08 5.25 -2.08
CA ALA A 99 -1.10 5.82 -2.70
C ALA A 99 -1.73 6.90 -1.83
N LYS A 100 -2.06 8.04 -2.45
CA LYS A 100 -2.83 9.12 -1.83
C LYS A 100 -4.28 9.03 -2.29
N LEU A 101 -5.20 8.99 -1.35
CA LEU A 101 -6.63 9.12 -1.62
C LEU A 101 -7.09 10.50 -1.18
N ASP A 102 -7.56 11.29 -2.12
CA ASP A 102 -8.28 12.52 -1.85
C ASP A 102 -9.79 12.22 -1.88
N PHE A 103 -10.50 12.53 -0.80
CA PHE A 103 -11.93 12.34 -0.68
C PHE A 103 -12.57 13.58 -0.04
N PHE A 104 -13.28 14.35 -0.83
CA PHE A 104 -13.72 15.71 -0.46
C PHE A 104 -12.53 16.55 0.02
N ASP A 105 -12.60 17.08 1.23
CA ASP A 105 -11.57 17.93 1.84
C ASP A 105 -10.59 17.14 2.74
N THR A 106 -10.60 15.80 2.65
CA THR A 106 -9.77 14.92 3.46
C THR A 106 -8.84 14.10 2.59
N SER A 107 -7.57 14.10 2.93
CA SER A 107 -6.53 13.32 2.24
C SER A 107 -5.99 12.20 3.12
N PHE A 108 -5.80 11.03 2.52
CA PHE A 108 -5.25 9.83 3.16
C PHE A 108 -3.98 9.42 2.42
N LEU A 109 -2.94 9.04 3.15
CA LEU A 109 -1.76 8.41 2.57
C LEU A 109 -1.63 6.96 3.05
N PHE A 110 -1.57 6.06 2.11
CA PHE A 110 -1.29 4.63 2.32
C PHE A 110 0.13 4.34 1.88
N THR A 111 0.97 3.86 2.78
CA THR A 111 2.42 3.74 2.58
C THR A 111 2.90 2.31 2.42
N GLY A 112 1.99 1.32 2.51
CA GLY A 112 2.42 -0.09 2.54
C GLY A 112 3.41 -0.32 3.68
N ASP A 113 4.50 -0.99 3.36
CA ASP A 113 5.63 -1.25 4.27
C ASP A 113 6.91 -0.56 3.82
N LEU A 114 6.77 0.59 3.17
CA LEU A 114 7.87 1.39 2.63
C LEU A 114 8.94 1.65 3.70
N PRO A 115 10.21 1.28 3.45
CA PRO A 115 11.30 1.60 4.36
C PRO A 115 11.70 3.08 4.25
N HIS A 116 12.36 3.60 5.27
CA HIS A 116 12.69 5.03 5.36
C HIS A 116 13.65 5.51 4.27
N GLU A 117 14.47 4.62 3.72
CA GLU A 117 15.37 4.93 2.61
C GLU A 117 14.61 5.38 1.34
N GLU A 118 13.37 4.88 1.18
CA GLU A 118 12.52 5.14 0.02
C GLU A 118 11.48 6.26 0.27
N GLU A 119 11.47 6.87 1.46
CA GLU A 119 10.49 7.91 1.83
C GLU A 119 10.72 9.26 1.13
N ALA A 120 11.86 9.43 0.45
CA ALA A 120 12.15 10.62 -0.34
C ALA A 120 11.31 10.69 -1.63
N ILE A 121 10.00 10.53 -1.48
CA ILE A 121 9.03 10.57 -2.58
C ILE A 121 8.88 12.01 -3.06
N ALA A 122 9.14 12.24 -4.33
CA ALA A 122 9.02 13.57 -4.91
C ALA A 122 7.55 14.06 -4.91
N ASN A 123 7.37 15.34 -4.61
CA ASN A 123 6.09 16.04 -4.68
C ASN A 123 4.98 15.49 -3.76
N ILE A 124 5.34 14.89 -2.63
CA ILE A 124 4.36 14.55 -1.61
C ILE A 124 3.97 15.82 -0.84
N GLU A 125 2.68 16.07 -0.73
CA GLU A 125 2.12 17.19 0.01
C GLU A 125 1.65 16.74 1.40
N PRO A 126 1.47 17.66 2.35
CA PRO A 126 0.85 17.35 3.64
C PRO A 126 -0.48 16.61 3.47
N VAL A 127 -0.77 15.67 4.38
CA VAL A 127 -1.98 14.84 4.36
C VAL A 127 -2.73 14.92 5.69
N ASP A 128 -4.02 14.65 5.67
CA ASP A 128 -4.82 14.65 6.89
C ASP A 128 -4.61 13.37 7.70
N ILE A 129 -4.59 12.22 7.03
CA ILE A 129 -4.55 10.91 7.67
C ILE A 129 -3.42 10.07 7.06
N LEU A 130 -2.51 9.60 7.90
CA LEU A 130 -1.42 8.70 7.52
C LEU A 130 -1.71 7.27 7.99
N LYS A 131 -1.71 6.29 7.09
CA LYS A 131 -1.47 4.90 7.48
C LYS A 131 0.03 4.74 7.66
N VAL A 132 0.46 4.54 8.90
CA VAL A 132 1.88 4.38 9.28
C VAL A 132 2.48 3.17 8.56
N ALA A 133 3.66 3.34 7.98
CA ALA A 133 4.32 2.29 7.21
C ALA A 133 4.76 1.11 8.10
N HIS A 134 4.79 -0.06 7.52
CA HIS A 134 5.38 -1.28 8.06
C HIS A 134 4.97 -1.55 9.52
N HIS A 135 3.67 -1.42 9.80
CA HIS A 135 3.07 -1.68 11.12
C HIS A 135 3.71 -0.88 12.27
N GLY A 136 4.38 0.24 11.97
CA GLY A 136 5.16 1.02 12.93
C GLY A 136 6.55 0.47 13.20
N SER A 137 7.18 -0.13 12.20
CA SER A 137 8.59 -0.55 12.24
C SER A 137 9.51 0.64 12.47
N ARG A 138 10.57 0.43 13.28
CA ARG A 138 11.62 1.45 13.49
C ARG A 138 12.39 1.85 12.23
N PHE A 139 12.25 1.08 11.16
CA PHE A 139 12.91 1.30 9.88
C PHE A 139 11.99 1.97 8.84
N SER A 140 10.88 2.52 9.30
CA SER A 140 9.90 3.19 8.46
C SER A 140 9.30 4.38 9.19
N THR A 141 8.72 5.32 8.46
CA THR A 141 8.07 6.52 9.01
C THR A 141 9.07 7.39 9.80
N SER A 142 10.08 7.89 9.07
CA SER A 142 11.11 8.77 9.60
C SER A 142 10.55 10.12 10.10
N ASP A 143 11.30 10.80 10.95
CA ASP A 143 10.94 12.15 11.43
C ASP A 143 10.84 13.13 10.27
N GLU A 144 11.78 13.06 9.32
CA GLU A 144 11.79 13.86 8.12
C GLU A 144 10.54 13.67 7.27
N PHE A 145 10.07 12.42 7.17
CA PHE A 145 8.84 12.09 6.45
C PHE A 145 7.61 12.65 7.17
N LEU A 146 7.55 12.53 8.49
CA LEU A 146 6.48 13.12 9.29
C LEU A 146 6.46 14.64 9.23
N ASP A 147 7.63 15.29 9.26
CA ASP A 147 7.77 16.74 9.11
C ASP A 147 7.29 17.24 7.75
N LEU A 148 7.43 16.43 6.70
CA LEU A 148 6.92 16.72 5.37
C LEU A 148 5.40 16.55 5.30
N LEU A 149 4.90 15.41 5.78
CA LEU A 149 3.48 15.04 5.68
C LEU A 149 2.57 15.81 6.62
N LYS A 150 3.05 16.13 7.83
CA LYS A 150 2.29 16.81 8.91
C LYS A 150 0.89 16.23 9.12
N PRO A 151 0.74 14.91 9.28
CA PRO A 151 -0.57 14.31 9.38
C PRO A 151 -1.30 14.79 10.63
N LYS A 152 -2.62 15.01 10.53
CA LYS A 152 -3.47 15.31 11.68
C LYS A 152 -3.77 14.07 12.51
N GLU A 153 -3.84 12.94 11.84
CA GLU A 153 -4.08 11.62 12.45
C GLU A 153 -3.16 10.58 11.82
N ALA A 154 -2.71 9.62 12.64
CA ALA A 154 -1.92 8.48 12.19
C ALA A 154 -2.58 7.17 12.62
N VAL A 155 -2.70 6.23 11.69
CA VAL A 155 -3.29 4.91 11.92
C VAL A 155 -2.21 3.85 11.82
N VAL A 156 -1.97 3.12 12.91
CA VAL A 156 -1.07 1.97 12.95
C VAL A 156 -1.90 0.69 12.86
N SER A 157 -1.80 -0.02 11.74
CA SER A 157 -2.41 -1.33 11.55
C SER A 157 -1.41 -2.40 11.98
N VAL A 158 -1.65 -3.00 13.14
CA VAL A 158 -0.72 -3.99 13.71
C VAL A 158 -1.49 -5.03 14.53
N GLY A 159 -1.07 -6.28 14.44
CA GLY A 159 -1.55 -7.37 15.27
C GLY A 159 -0.55 -7.77 16.35
N GLU A 160 -0.88 -8.81 17.11
CA GLU A 160 0.06 -9.45 18.03
C GLU A 160 1.28 -9.98 17.24
N ASN A 161 2.48 -9.59 17.64
CA ASN A 161 3.69 -9.91 16.89
C ASN A 161 4.91 -10.05 17.81
N SER A 162 5.97 -10.69 17.28
CA SER A 162 7.28 -10.83 17.93
C SER A 162 8.34 -9.88 17.40
N TYR A 163 8.02 -9.01 16.45
CA TYR A 163 8.95 -8.07 15.81
C TYR A 163 9.17 -6.79 16.62
N GLY A 164 8.30 -6.55 17.62
CA GLY A 164 8.33 -5.34 18.44
C GLY A 164 7.65 -4.15 17.77
N HIS A 165 6.69 -4.40 16.88
CA HIS A 165 5.87 -3.37 16.26
C HIS A 165 4.59 -3.13 17.06
N PRO A 166 4.10 -1.86 17.14
CA PRO A 166 4.80 -0.65 16.73
C PRO A 166 5.98 -0.33 17.65
N HIS A 167 7.10 0.14 17.08
CA HIS A 167 8.27 0.51 17.87
C HIS A 167 7.99 1.76 18.71
N PRO A 168 8.47 1.81 19.98
CA PRO A 168 8.23 2.97 20.85
C PRO A 168 8.69 4.30 20.27
N ASP A 169 9.82 4.34 19.55
CA ASP A 169 10.33 5.56 18.93
C ASP A 169 9.34 6.11 17.89
N VAL A 170 8.80 5.24 17.02
CA VAL A 170 7.78 5.65 16.04
C VAL A 170 6.55 6.23 16.74
N LEU A 171 6.09 5.60 17.82
CA LEU A 171 4.95 6.12 18.60
C LEU A 171 5.27 7.45 19.30
N MET A 172 6.54 7.72 19.62
CA MET A 172 6.95 9.04 20.17
C MET A 172 6.92 10.11 19.09
N ASN A 173 7.38 9.80 17.90
CA ASN A 173 7.46 10.74 16.79
C ASN A 173 6.08 11.11 16.21
N LEU A 174 5.08 10.24 16.42
CA LEU A 174 3.67 10.48 16.02
C LEU A 174 2.89 11.37 17.01
N LYS A 175 3.48 11.85 18.10
CA LYS A 175 2.82 12.71 19.11
C LYS A 175 3.04 14.18 18.86
#